data_f7111e7f1b57222dbda97660c2d0d3f8
#
_entry.id   f7111e7f1b57222dbda97660c2d0d3f8
#
_cell.length_a   1.000
_cell.length_b   1.000
_cell.length_c   1.000
_cell.angle_alpha   90.00
_cell.angle_beta   90.00
_cell.angle_gamma   90.00
#
_symmetry.space_group_name_H-M   'P 1'
#
loop_
_entity.id
_entity.type
_entity.pdbx_description
1 polymer ?
#
loop_
_entity_poly.entity_id
_entity_poly.type
_entity_poly.pdbx_seq_one_letter_code
_entity_poly.pdbx_strand_id
1 'polypeptide(L)'
;TDGDGVCDGPNAVAGVCVAGPDSNPVGTGPRGPTVLVNNTQTVPIQPPNAVPGGTWEVSPALPAGLILNTSTGVISGTPMQAMDNTTYTIWANTTDPAFSIEATFWLEILEDFDGDGMPDQLPDDYPTTGLPPYTLVEDEDDDNDGLSDENETLIGSDPYNPDTDGDGFCDGNGTGDGACFAGPDSAPLDPALPVNTDGDAFPDEDPDGPGGLTADDDDDNDGYHYTMEVDCQSDPLNATSLPDDMDGD
;
A
#
# COMPACT_ATOMS: atom_id res chain seq x y z
N THR A 1 28.98 -24.70 6.81
CA THR A 1 27.52 -24.47 6.97
C THR A 1 27.26 -23.92 8.35
N ASP A 2 26.47 -22.89 8.47
CA ASP A 2 26.05 -22.27 9.72
C ASP A 2 24.84 -22.97 10.37
N GLY A 3 24.35 -24.03 9.74
CA GLY A 3 23.25 -24.85 10.25
C GLY A 3 21.86 -24.37 9.82
N ASP A 4 21.77 -23.37 8.92
CA ASP A 4 20.52 -22.83 8.41
C ASP A 4 19.87 -23.69 7.31
N GLY A 5 20.62 -24.67 6.79
CA GLY A 5 20.19 -25.57 5.73
C GLY A 5 20.47 -25.07 4.31
N VAL A 6 21.09 -23.89 4.17
CA VAL A 6 21.62 -23.39 2.91
C VAL A 6 23.11 -23.65 2.82
N CYS A 7 23.63 -23.88 1.63
CA CYS A 7 25.07 -24.08 1.44
C CYS A 7 25.79 -22.73 1.37
N ASP A 8 26.95 -22.61 2.03
CA ASP A 8 27.86 -21.45 1.93
C ASP A 8 28.42 -21.25 0.50
N GLY A 9 27.99 -22.03 -0.45
CA GLY A 9 28.45 -22.01 -1.84
C GLY A 9 27.36 -22.47 -2.83
N PRO A 10 27.63 -22.38 -4.13
CA PRO A 10 26.62 -22.57 -5.16
C PRO A 10 26.10 -24.00 -5.37
N ASN A 11 26.63 -24.98 -4.65
CA ASN A 11 26.29 -26.39 -4.87
C ASN A 11 25.57 -27.03 -3.68
N ALA A 12 24.43 -27.66 -3.94
CA ALA A 12 23.72 -28.46 -2.94
C ALA A 12 24.52 -29.70 -2.56
N VAL A 13 24.53 -30.02 -1.24
CA VAL A 13 25.02 -31.29 -0.73
C VAL A 13 23.83 -32.08 -0.21
N ALA A 14 23.52 -33.20 -0.85
CA ALA A 14 22.35 -34.01 -0.56
C ALA A 14 22.27 -34.40 0.93
N GLY A 15 21.18 -34.01 1.58
CA GLY A 15 20.88 -34.27 2.96
C GLY A 15 21.64 -33.39 4.00
N VAL A 16 22.36 -32.36 3.50
CA VAL A 16 23.09 -31.42 4.38
C VAL A 16 22.59 -29.98 4.18
N CYS A 17 22.43 -29.54 2.95
CA CYS A 17 21.97 -28.18 2.66
C CYS A 17 21.36 -28.07 1.26
N VAL A 18 20.59 -27.00 1.02
CA VAL A 18 20.01 -26.65 -0.28
C VAL A 18 20.98 -25.73 -1.05
N ALA A 19 21.07 -25.90 -2.38
CA ALA A 19 21.90 -25.02 -3.21
C ALA A 19 21.30 -23.61 -3.28
N GLY A 20 22.15 -22.62 -3.03
CA GLY A 20 21.79 -21.21 -3.14
C GLY A 20 22.95 -20.34 -2.67
N PRO A 21 23.00 -19.06 -3.06
CA PRO A 21 23.90 -18.14 -2.39
C PRO A 21 23.40 -17.93 -0.96
N ASP A 22 24.15 -18.41 0.00
CA ASP A 22 23.96 -18.03 1.38
C ASP A 22 24.43 -16.58 1.58
N SER A 23 23.50 -15.69 1.87
CA SER A 23 23.81 -14.27 2.08
C SER A 23 24.49 -14.01 3.43
N ASN A 24 24.51 -15.01 4.32
CA ASN A 24 25.20 -14.94 5.61
C ASN A 24 25.90 -16.26 5.98
N PRO A 25 27.00 -16.63 5.27
CA PRO A 25 27.66 -17.92 5.41
C PRO A 25 28.33 -18.17 6.77
N VAL A 26 28.30 -17.22 7.68
CA VAL A 26 28.86 -17.33 9.04
C VAL A 26 27.81 -17.40 10.15
N GLY A 27 26.51 -17.39 9.82
CA GLY A 27 25.42 -17.73 10.73
C GLY A 27 25.29 -16.88 12.00
N THR A 28 25.69 -15.61 11.93
CA THR A 28 25.68 -14.72 13.09
C THR A 28 24.55 -13.70 13.08
N GLY A 29 23.56 -13.84 12.18
CA GLY A 29 22.43 -12.92 12.11
C GLY A 29 21.22 -13.46 11.34
N PRO A 30 20.07 -12.80 11.41
CA PRO A 30 18.98 -13.00 10.49
C PRO A 30 19.46 -12.77 9.05
N ARG A 31 18.90 -13.50 8.12
CA ARG A 31 19.36 -13.59 6.73
C ARG A 31 19.10 -12.29 5.99
N GLY A 32 20.14 -11.63 5.48
CA GLY A 32 20.06 -10.48 4.60
C GLY A 32 19.33 -9.26 5.19
N PRO A 33 19.16 -8.20 4.41
CA PRO A 33 18.24 -7.13 4.78
C PRO A 33 16.82 -7.68 4.88
N THR A 34 16.19 -7.52 6.03
CA THR A 34 14.77 -7.81 6.18
C THR A 34 14.01 -6.60 5.73
N VAL A 35 13.42 -6.69 4.54
CA VAL A 35 12.55 -5.65 4.00
C VAL A 35 11.11 -6.03 4.32
N LEU A 36 10.40 -5.13 4.94
CA LEU A 36 8.99 -5.24 5.30
C LEU A 36 8.23 -4.12 4.60
N VAL A 37 6.91 -4.26 4.57
CA VAL A 37 5.98 -3.25 4.07
C VAL A 37 5.18 -2.73 5.25
N ASN A 38 4.97 -1.42 5.36
CA ASN A 38 4.19 -0.86 6.46
C ASN A 38 2.72 -1.34 6.36
N ASN A 39 1.96 -1.21 7.41
CA ASN A 39 0.57 -1.68 7.53
C ASN A 39 0.33 -3.15 7.18
N THR A 40 1.30 -3.87 6.64
CA THR A 40 1.20 -5.29 6.26
C THR A 40 1.74 -6.21 7.35
N GLN A 41 1.03 -7.32 7.61
CA GLN A 41 1.44 -8.31 8.62
C GLN A 41 2.71 -9.04 8.18
N THR A 42 3.77 -8.92 8.98
CA THR A 42 5.06 -9.53 8.66
C THR A 42 5.05 -11.05 8.75
N VAL A 43 5.85 -11.70 7.89
CA VAL A 43 6.31 -13.06 8.16
C VAL A 43 7.23 -13.01 9.38
N PRO A 44 7.04 -13.88 10.40
CA PRO A 44 7.86 -13.82 11.58
C PRO A 44 9.36 -13.96 11.31
N ILE A 45 10.14 -12.97 11.74
CA ILE A 45 11.61 -12.98 11.62
C ILE A 45 12.16 -13.91 12.71
N GLN A 46 12.83 -14.97 12.28
CA GLN A 46 13.39 -15.97 13.19
C GLN A 46 14.81 -15.58 13.63
N PRO A 47 15.17 -15.78 14.89
CA PRO A 47 16.56 -15.64 15.31
C PRO A 47 17.44 -16.69 14.62
N PRO A 48 18.76 -16.43 14.45
CA PRO A 48 19.67 -17.34 13.74
C PRO A 48 19.78 -18.72 14.39
N ASN A 49 19.62 -18.78 15.70
CA ASN A 49 19.69 -20.03 16.45
C ASN A 49 18.65 -20.04 17.58
N ALA A 50 18.09 -21.22 17.85
CA ALA A 50 17.27 -21.39 19.05
C ALA A 50 18.15 -21.46 20.29
N VAL A 51 17.80 -20.70 21.34
CA VAL A 51 18.47 -20.71 22.64
C VAL A 51 17.49 -21.18 23.71
N PRO A 52 17.41 -22.49 23.98
CA PRO A 52 16.48 -23.00 24.98
C PRO A 52 16.74 -22.42 26.37
N GLY A 53 15.69 -21.84 26.98
CA GLY A 53 15.79 -21.19 28.29
C GLY A 53 16.50 -19.83 28.28
N GLY A 54 16.81 -19.29 27.09
CA GLY A 54 17.35 -17.96 26.93
C GLY A 54 16.28 -16.87 27.05
N THR A 55 16.70 -15.68 27.45
CA THR A 55 15.92 -14.45 27.36
C THR A 55 16.49 -13.59 26.26
N TRP A 56 15.62 -13.20 25.33
CA TRP A 56 15.99 -12.42 24.16
C TRP A 56 15.76 -10.93 24.37
N GLU A 57 16.67 -10.13 23.85
CA GLU A 57 16.63 -8.68 23.84
C GLU A 57 17.03 -8.15 22.47
N VAL A 58 16.64 -6.94 22.12
CA VAL A 58 16.96 -6.26 20.86
C VAL A 58 17.29 -4.79 21.08
N SER A 59 18.24 -4.26 20.36
CA SER A 59 18.59 -2.85 20.36
C SER A 59 18.98 -2.38 18.95
N PRO A 60 18.53 -1.18 18.54
CA PRO A 60 17.62 -0.29 19.25
C PRO A 60 16.23 -0.88 19.46
N ALA A 61 15.31 -0.15 20.07
CA ALA A 61 13.91 -0.58 20.19
C ALA A 61 13.29 -0.79 18.81
N LEU A 62 12.49 -1.84 18.65
CA LEU A 62 11.79 -2.10 17.40
C LEU A 62 10.80 -0.98 17.06
N PRO A 63 10.53 -0.75 15.78
CA PRO A 63 9.49 0.17 15.32
C PRO A 63 8.12 -0.19 15.90
N ALA A 64 7.24 0.82 15.98
CA ALA A 64 5.86 0.62 16.41
C ALA A 64 5.18 -0.46 15.56
N GLY A 65 4.44 -1.35 16.21
CA GLY A 65 3.77 -2.48 15.57
C GLY A 65 4.57 -3.78 15.54
N LEU A 66 5.90 -3.73 15.69
CA LEU A 66 6.73 -4.93 15.79
C LEU A 66 7.01 -5.31 17.24
N ILE A 67 6.99 -6.59 17.54
CA ILE A 67 7.17 -7.15 18.90
C ILE A 67 8.20 -8.27 18.88
N LEU A 68 9.15 -8.21 19.80
CA LEU A 68 10.05 -9.32 20.11
C LEU A 68 9.41 -10.26 21.11
N ASN A 69 9.31 -11.53 20.79
CA ASN A 69 9.04 -12.57 21.77
C ASN A 69 10.30 -12.88 22.57
N THR A 70 10.37 -12.42 23.81
CA THR A 70 11.55 -12.53 24.66
C THR A 70 11.92 -13.97 25.04
N SER A 71 11.04 -14.94 24.84
CA SER A 71 11.32 -16.36 25.13
C SER A 71 11.85 -17.11 23.92
N THR A 72 11.49 -16.67 22.69
CA THR A 72 11.86 -17.38 21.45
C THR A 72 12.79 -16.61 20.55
N GLY A 73 12.91 -15.28 20.73
CA GLY A 73 13.67 -14.39 19.86
C GLY A 73 12.95 -14.01 18.56
N VAL A 74 11.74 -14.50 18.37
CA VAL A 74 10.95 -14.21 17.14
C VAL A 74 10.44 -12.77 17.17
N ILE A 75 10.66 -12.04 16.10
CA ILE A 75 10.08 -10.71 15.87
C ILE A 75 8.90 -10.88 14.93
N SER A 76 7.76 -10.30 15.28
CA SER A 76 6.52 -10.36 14.49
C SER A 76 5.64 -9.14 14.75
N GLY A 77 4.64 -8.95 13.91
CA GLY A 77 3.67 -7.87 14.05
C GLY A 77 3.37 -7.21 12.70
N THR A 78 2.80 -6.02 12.77
CA THR A 78 2.49 -5.16 11.62
C THR A 78 3.19 -3.83 11.86
N PRO A 79 4.24 -3.48 11.11
CA PRO A 79 4.90 -2.18 11.28
C PRO A 79 3.95 -1.06 10.86
N MET A 80 3.96 0.04 11.60
CA MET A 80 3.00 1.13 11.43
C MET A 80 3.57 2.36 10.69
N GLN A 81 4.84 2.33 10.37
CA GLN A 81 5.54 3.45 9.72
C GLN A 81 6.69 2.91 8.89
N ALA A 82 6.91 3.51 7.74
CA ALA A 82 8.10 3.29 6.94
C ALA A 82 9.37 3.73 7.70
N MET A 83 10.46 3.10 7.40
CA MET A 83 11.73 3.33 8.08
C MET A 83 12.90 2.95 7.18
N ASP A 84 13.85 3.86 7.05
CA ASP A 84 15.12 3.59 6.36
C ASP A 84 15.87 2.42 6.99
N ASN A 85 16.70 1.78 6.18
CA ASN A 85 17.54 0.67 6.58
C ASN A 85 18.29 0.96 7.88
N THR A 86 17.96 0.21 8.92
CA THR A 86 18.47 0.38 10.28
C THR A 86 19.05 -0.93 10.80
N THR A 87 20.26 -0.85 11.39
CA THR A 87 20.93 -2.01 11.99
C THR A 87 20.41 -2.27 13.40
N TYR A 88 19.98 -3.48 13.63
CA TYR A 88 19.58 -4.00 14.95
C TYR A 88 20.56 -5.06 15.45
N THR A 89 20.75 -5.09 16.75
CA THR A 89 21.44 -6.16 17.44
C THR A 89 20.44 -6.93 18.29
N ILE A 90 20.42 -8.23 18.13
CA ILE A 90 19.62 -9.14 18.96
C ILE A 90 20.55 -10.05 19.73
N TRP A 91 20.27 -10.28 21.01
CA TRP A 91 21.05 -11.22 21.82
C TRP A 91 20.16 -12.06 22.73
N ALA A 92 20.65 -13.25 23.00
CA ALA A 92 20.04 -14.16 23.96
C ALA A 92 20.98 -14.44 25.11
N ASN A 93 20.45 -14.34 26.32
CA ASN A 93 21.17 -14.60 27.56
C ASN A 93 20.58 -15.81 28.28
N THR A 94 21.44 -16.74 28.75
CA THR A 94 21.05 -17.83 29.64
C THR A 94 21.69 -17.63 30.99
N THR A 95 21.10 -18.19 32.04
CA THR A 95 21.60 -18.07 33.41
C THR A 95 22.36 -19.32 33.90
N ASP A 96 22.07 -20.50 33.33
CA ASP A 96 22.71 -21.75 33.72
C ASP A 96 22.85 -22.75 32.53
N PRO A 97 24.04 -22.95 31.96
CA PRO A 97 25.23 -22.15 32.20
C PRO A 97 25.09 -20.72 31.71
N ALA A 98 25.77 -19.76 32.35
CA ALA A 98 25.77 -18.37 31.88
C ALA A 98 26.43 -18.29 30.50
N PHE A 99 25.64 -17.89 29.51
CA PHE A 99 26.03 -17.84 28.11
C PHE A 99 25.25 -16.71 27.39
N SER A 100 25.91 -16.04 26.49
CA SER A 100 25.27 -15.02 25.63
C SER A 100 25.68 -15.24 24.19
N ILE A 101 24.71 -15.15 23.29
CA ILE A 101 24.94 -15.03 21.86
C ILE A 101 24.42 -13.69 21.38
N GLU A 102 25.06 -13.15 20.37
CA GLU A 102 24.69 -11.87 19.74
C GLU A 102 24.68 -12.04 18.23
N ALA A 103 23.74 -11.37 17.59
CA ALA A 103 23.65 -11.28 16.15
C ALA A 103 23.16 -9.91 15.73
N THR A 104 23.56 -9.44 14.55
CA THR A 104 23.09 -8.21 13.96
C THR A 104 22.27 -8.50 12.69
N PHE A 105 21.29 -7.66 12.43
CA PHE A 105 20.49 -7.69 11.19
C PHE A 105 20.09 -6.28 10.79
N TRP A 106 19.75 -6.12 9.53
CA TRP A 106 19.20 -4.88 9.00
C TRP A 106 17.70 -5.04 8.81
N LEU A 107 16.97 -4.01 9.15
CA LEU A 107 15.55 -3.91 8.97
C LEU A 107 15.24 -2.62 8.21
N GLU A 108 14.48 -2.73 7.15
CA GLU A 108 13.91 -1.65 6.37
C GLU A 108 12.41 -1.86 6.27
N ILE A 109 11.64 -0.79 6.32
CA ILE A 109 10.18 -0.83 6.20
C ILE A 109 9.81 0.14 5.11
N LEU A 110 9.31 -0.37 4.01
CA LEU A 110 8.88 0.39 2.84
C LEU A 110 7.51 1.02 3.08
N GLU A 111 7.26 2.13 2.43
CA GLU A 111 5.94 2.75 2.36
C GLU A 111 5.00 1.88 1.50
N ASP A 112 3.71 1.98 1.80
CA ASP A 112 2.57 1.32 1.18
C ASP A 112 1.41 2.28 1.47
N PHE A 113 1.17 3.19 0.52
CA PHE A 113 0.33 4.36 0.72
C PHE A 113 -1.14 3.97 0.85
N ASP A 114 -1.63 3.13 -0.04
CA ASP A 114 -3.01 2.68 -0.07
C ASP A 114 -3.29 1.50 0.89
N GLY A 115 -2.24 0.79 1.35
CA GLY A 115 -2.35 -0.30 2.34
C GLY A 115 -2.75 -1.65 1.74
N ASP A 116 -2.53 -1.87 0.45
CA ASP A 116 -2.85 -3.12 -0.24
C ASP A 116 -1.81 -4.23 0.00
N GLY A 117 -0.62 -3.85 0.47
CA GLY A 117 0.50 -4.72 0.83
C GLY A 117 1.58 -4.79 -0.23
N MET A 118 1.48 -4.03 -1.31
CA MET A 118 2.57 -3.74 -2.23
C MET A 118 3.26 -2.45 -1.79
N PRO A 119 4.57 -2.35 -1.87
CA PRO A 119 5.26 -1.12 -1.50
C PRO A 119 5.29 -0.15 -2.67
N ASP A 120 5.12 1.13 -2.40
CA ASP A 120 5.18 2.21 -3.39
C ASP A 120 6.50 2.19 -4.18
N GLN A 121 7.60 1.84 -3.55
CA GLN A 121 8.90 1.76 -4.20
C GLN A 121 9.77 0.66 -3.60
N LEU A 122 10.45 -0.08 -4.47
CA LEU A 122 11.49 -1.03 -4.07
C LEU A 122 12.87 -0.36 -4.03
N PRO A 123 13.77 -0.74 -3.09
CA PRO A 123 15.17 -0.31 -3.13
C PRO A 123 15.88 -0.70 -4.44
N ASP A 124 16.73 0.17 -4.97
CA ASP A 124 17.47 -0.03 -6.22
C ASP A 124 18.22 -1.38 -6.30
N ASP A 125 18.63 -1.93 -5.15
CA ASP A 125 19.35 -3.19 -5.03
C ASP A 125 18.47 -4.37 -4.61
N TYR A 126 17.13 -4.19 -4.53
CA TYR A 126 16.21 -5.25 -4.18
C TYR A 126 16.26 -6.37 -5.24
N PRO A 127 16.42 -7.63 -4.84
CA PRO A 127 16.55 -8.72 -5.78
C PRO A 127 15.21 -9.02 -6.48
N THR A 128 15.04 -8.55 -7.70
CA THR A 128 13.85 -8.79 -8.54
C THR A 128 13.76 -10.23 -9.07
N THR A 129 14.79 -11.05 -8.86
CA THR A 129 14.84 -12.44 -9.33
C THR A 129 15.31 -13.37 -8.22
N GLY A 130 14.46 -14.21 -7.72
CA GLY A 130 14.88 -15.36 -6.91
C GLY A 130 14.01 -15.61 -5.70
N LEU A 131 13.66 -16.73 -5.39
CA LEU A 131 13.07 -17.41 -4.25
C LEU A 131 11.69 -16.89 -3.81
N PRO A 132 10.61 -17.48 -4.33
CA PRO A 132 9.32 -17.43 -3.64
C PRO A 132 9.48 -17.93 -2.19
N PRO A 133 8.82 -17.33 -1.20
CA PRO A 133 7.69 -16.40 -1.27
C PRO A 133 8.01 -14.94 -0.91
N TYR A 134 9.21 -14.46 -1.09
CA TYR A 134 9.70 -13.19 -0.52
C TYR A 134 10.08 -12.12 -1.55
N THR A 135 9.62 -12.25 -2.79
CA THR A 135 9.77 -11.17 -3.76
C THR A 135 8.60 -10.20 -3.59
N LEU A 136 8.88 -9.06 -2.98
CA LEU A 136 7.98 -7.92 -3.07
C LEU A 136 7.89 -7.50 -4.55
N VAL A 137 6.75 -7.01 -4.94
CA VAL A 137 6.49 -6.38 -6.23
C VAL A 137 6.19 -4.93 -5.90
N GLU A 138 6.79 -4.02 -6.63
CA GLU A 138 6.49 -2.60 -6.53
C GLU A 138 5.06 -2.36 -6.99
N ASP A 139 4.37 -1.47 -6.32
CA ASP A 139 3.08 -1.00 -6.76
C ASP A 139 3.24 -0.16 -8.03
N GLU A 140 2.31 -0.20 -8.90
CA GLU A 140 2.27 0.60 -10.13
C GLU A 140 1.12 1.62 -10.10
N ASP A 141 0.33 1.68 -8.99
CA ASP A 141 -0.88 2.49 -8.79
C ASP A 141 -1.00 2.79 -7.29
N ASP A 142 -0.11 3.68 -6.78
CA ASP A 142 0.15 3.89 -5.35
C ASP A 142 -1.07 4.37 -4.54
N ASP A 143 -2.11 4.92 -5.19
CA ASP A 143 -3.33 5.40 -4.52
C ASP A 143 -4.60 4.62 -4.90
N ASN A 144 -4.44 3.56 -5.74
CA ASN A 144 -5.52 2.65 -6.15
C ASN A 144 -6.71 3.35 -6.84
N ASP A 145 -6.46 4.43 -7.55
CA ASP A 145 -7.49 5.13 -8.30
C ASP A 145 -7.75 4.52 -9.70
N GLY A 146 -6.84 3.61 -10.15
CA GLY A 146 -6.92 2.91 -11.42
C GLY A 146 -6.19 3.62 -12.56
N LEU A 147 -5.44 4.68 -12.27
CA LEU A 147 -4.44 5.31 -13.14
C LEU A 147 -3.07 4.96 -12.58
N SER A 148 -2.13 4.56 -13.40
CA SER A 148 -0.81 4.19 -12.90
C SER A 148 0.09 5.40 -12.68
N ASP A 149 1.03 5.33 -11.72
CA ASP A 149 2.02 6.36 -11.39
C ASP A 149 2.75 6.92 -12.61
N GLU A 150 3.11 6.04 -13.57
CA GLU A 150 3.77 6.46 -14.82
C GLU A 150 2.85 7.37 -15.64
N ASN A 151 1.56 7.03 -15.73
CA ASN A 151 0.58 7.83 -16.46
C ASN A 151 0.27 9.14 -15.74
N GLU A 152 0.15 9.12 -14.42
CA GLU A 152 -0.07 10.28 -13.60
C GLU A 152 1.09 11.26 -13.70
N THR A 153 2.33 10.79 -13.56
CA THR A 153 3.53 11.59 -13.82
C THR A 153 3.50 12.22 -15.22
N LEU A 154 2.99 11.50 -16.22
CA LEU A 154 2.92 11.99 -17.60
C LEU A 154 1.89 13.11 -17.78
N ILE A 155 0.74 13.02 -17.14
CA ILE A 155 -0.33 14.03 -17.20
C ILE A 155 -0.15 15.13 -16.16
N GLY A 156 0.61 14.88 -15.08
CA GLY A 156 0.96 15.80 -14.02
C GLY A 156 0.06 15.73 -12.81
N SER A 157 -0.75 14.67 -12.65
CA SER A 157 -1.45 14.35 -11.41
C SER A 157 -0.49 13.80 -10.35
N ASP A 158 -0.98 13.57 -9.14
CA ASP A 158 -0.18 13.14 -7.99
C ASP A 158 -0.42 11.66 -7.69
N PRO A 159 0.57 10.76 -7.91
CA PRO A 159 0.47 9.31 -7.70
C PRO A 159 0.07 8.86 -6.28
N TYR A 160 0.03 9.78 -5.34
CA TYR A 160 -0.38 9.53 -3.95
C TYR A 160 -1.71 10.19 -3.59
N ASN A 161 -2.45 10.68 -4.57
CA ASN A 161 -3.69 11.39 -4.32
C ASN A 161 -4.73 11.07 -5.39
N PRO A 162 -5.65 10.16 -5.14
CA PRO A 162 -6.60 9.65 -6.13
C PRO A 162 -7.55 10.69 -6.72
N ASP A 163 -7.51 11.93 -6.24
CA ASP A 163 -8.29 13.08 -6.68
C ASP A 163 -7.38 14.32 -6.57
N THR A 164 -6.54 14.52 -7.58
CA THR A 164 -5.45 15.51 -7.54
C THR A 164 -5.96 16.94 -7.39
N ASP A 165 -7.07 17.31 -8.01
CA ASP A 165 -7.59 18.66 -7.97
C ASP A 165 -8.68 18.89 -6.91
N GLY A 166 -9.20 17.82 -6.31
CA GLY A 166 -10.12 17.88 -5.19
C GLY A 166 -11.57 18.16 -5.56
N ASP A 167 -11.99 17.81 -6.78
CA ASP A 167 -13.36 18.00 -7.23
C ASP A 167 -14.31 16.85 -6.83
N GLY A 168 -13.76 15.72 -6.37
CA GLY A 168 -14.49 14.57 -5.87
C GLY A 168 -14.51 13.37 -6.82
N PHE A 169 -14.04 13.50 -8.05
CA PHE A 169 -13.85 12.39 -8.99
C PHE A 169 -12.41 11.93 -8.98
N CYS A 170 -12.19 10.61 -9.13
CA CYS A 170 -10.85 10.07 -9.18
C CYS A 170 -10.19 10.33 -10.54
N ASP A 171 -8.89 10.61 -10.55
CA ASP A 171 -8.09 10.83 -11.75
C ASP A 171 -8.17 9.61 -12.69
N GLY A 172 -8.17 8.40 -12.11
CA GLY A 172 -8.35 7.13 -12.78
C GLY A 172 -9.78 6.58 -12.72
N ASN A 173 -9.97 5.34 -13.18
CA ASN A 173 -11.27 4.67 -13.22
C ASN A 173 -11.57 3.82 -11.96
N GLY A 174 -10.74 3.90 -10.95
CA GLY A 174 -10.91 3.30 -9.64
C GLY A 174 -11.72 4.18 -8.69
N THR A 175 -11.57 3.93 -7.40
CA THR A 175 -12.24 4.69 -6.33
C THR A 175 -11.26 5.15 -5.25
N GLY A 176 -9.94 5.00 -5.44
CA GLY A 176 -8.93 5.35 -4.45
C GLY A 176 -9.33 4.84 -3.05
N ASP A 177 -9.74 3.57 -2.95
CA ASP A 177 -10.32 2.95 -1.74
C ASP A 177 -11.54 3.70 -1.14
N GLY A 178 -12.25 4.44 -1.97
CA GLY A 178 -13.43 5.22 -1.58
C GLY A 178 -13.10 6.65 -1.16
N ALA A 179 -11.94 7.15 -1.52
CA ALA A 179 -11.54 8.54 -1.29
C ALA A 179 -12.26 9.51 -2.22
N CYS A 180 -12.59 9.05 -3.43
CA CYS A 180 -13.29 9.81 -4.48
C CYS A 180 -14.35 8.96 -5.15
N PHE A 181 -15.17 9.57 -5.98
CA PHE A 181 -16.10 8.86 -6.88
C PHE A 181 -15.30 8.23 -8.03
N ALA A 182 -15.77 7.09 -8.53
CA ALA A 182 -15.11 6.43 -9.64
C ALA A 182 -15.04 7.33 -10.87
N GLY A 183 -13.79 7.54 -11.37
CA GLY A 183 -13.49 8.31 -12.58
C GLY A 183 -13.67 7.50 -13.88
N PRO A 184 -12.86 7.72 -14.92
CA PRO A 184 -11.76 8.69 -14.89
C PRO A 184 -12.23 10.13 -14.99
N ASP A 185 -11.63 11.02 -14.21
CA ASP A 185 -11.80 12.44 -14.44
C ASP A 185 -11.17 12.85 -15.79
N SER A 186 -11.90 13.60 -16.58
CA SER A 186 -11.44 14.07 -17.89
C SER A 186 -10.45 15.24 -17.81
N ALA A 187 -10.34 15.86 -16.64
CA ALA A 187 -9.51 17.04 -16.39
C ALA A 187 -8.83 17.02 -15.00
N PRO A 188 -8.02 16.03 -14.66
CA PRO A 188 -7.49 15.75 -13.31
C PRO A 188 -6.70 16.89 -12.62
N LEU A 189 -6.63 18.06 -13.25
CA LEU A 189 -5.92 19.26 -12.75
C LEU A 189 -6.80 20.51 -12.77
N ASP A 190 -8.09 20.40 -13.05
CA ASP A 190 -9.01 21.53 -13.11
C ASP A 190 -10.26 21.29 -12.26
N PRO A 191 -10.27 21.69 -10.98
CA PRO A 191 -11.34 21.40 -10.02
C PRO A 191 -12.69 22.05 -10.36
N ALA A 192 -12.86 22.53 -11.57
CA ALA A 192 -14.12 23.02 -12.10
C ALA A 192 -14.74 22.07 -13.15
N LEU A 193 -14.07 20.93 -13.39
CA LEU A 193 -14.47 19.91 -14.36
C LEU A 193 -14.14 18.51 -13.79
N PRO A 194 -15.06 17.55 -13.95
CA PRO A 194 -16.41 17.72 -14.48
C PRO A 194 -17.32 18.55 -13.54
N VAL A 195 -18.27 19.27 -14.11
CA VAL A 195 -19.23 20.03 -13.30
C VAL A 195 -20.16 19.05 -12.56
N ASN A 196 -20.36 19.29 -11.27
CA ASN A 196 -21.22 18.46 -10.41
C ASN A 196 -21.95 19.40 -9.43
N THR A 197 -23.19 19.74 -9.74
CA THR A 197 -23.95 20.79 -9.06
C THR A 197 -24.42 20.38 -7.68
N ASP A 198 -24.80 19.14 -7.47
CA ASP A 198 -25.34 18.63 -6.21
C ASP A 198 -24.32 17.89 -5.33
N GLY A 199 -23.16 17.52 -5.91
CA GLY A 199 -22.06 16.86 -5.21
C GLY A 199 -22.29 15.36 -4.98
N ASP A 200 -23.07 14.72 -5.80
CA ASP A 200 -23.27 13.28 -5.77
C ASP A 200 -22.18 12.52 -6.60
N ALA A 201 -22.40 11.28 -6.99
CA ALA A 201 -21.44 10.46 -7.71
C ALA A 201 -21.48 10.61 -9.24
N PHE A 202 -22.29 11.53 -9.75
CA PHE A 202 -22.52 11.71 -11.19
C PHE A 202 -22.30 13.17 -11.58
N PRO A 203 -21.50 13.48 -12.61
CA PRO A 203 -21.36 14.83 -13.11
C PRO A 203 -22.58 15.25 -13.93
N ASP A 204 -22.88 16.57 -13.98
CA ASP A 204 -24.00 17.15 -14.73
C ASP A 204 -23.97 16.77 -16.23
N GLU A 205 -22.80 16.60 -16.80
CA GLU A 205 -22.62 16.22 -18.21
C GLU A 205 -21.67 15.00 -18.29
N ASP A 206 -21.84 14.16 -19.32
CA ASP A 206 -20.89 13.07 -19.65
C ASP A 206 -19.66 13.67 -20.37
N PRO A 207 -18.53 13.91 -19.65
CA PRO A 207 -17.41 14.66 -20.22
C PRO A 207 -16.60 13.86 -21.23
N ASP A 208 -16.61 12.54 -21.16
CA ASP A 208 -15.72 11.62 -21.87
C ASP A 208 -16.45 10.65 -22.82
N GLY A 209 -17.78 10.62 -22.78
CA GLY A 209 -18.60 9.78 -23.67
C GLY A 209 -18.71 8.32 -23.22
N PRO A 210 -19.21 7.41 -24.07
CA PRO A 210 -19.59 6.08 -23.65
C PRO A 210 -18.43 5.27 -23.07
N GLY A 211 -18.44 5.03 -21.77
CA GLY A 211 -17.49 4.18 -21.05
C GLY A 211 -16.71 4.88 -19.95
N GLY A 212 -16.91 6.17 -19.79
CA GLY A 212 -16.42 6.97 -18.67
C GLY A 212 -17.49 7.22 -17.61
N LEU A 213 -17.46 8.40 -17.01
CA LEU A 213 -18.47 8.86 -16.06
C LEU A 213 -19.85 8.94 -16.72
N THR A 214 -20.87 8.52 -16.01
CA THR A 214 -22.26 8.61 -16.49
C THR A 214 -22.83 9.97 -16.07
N ALA A 215 -23.37 10.74 -17.03
CA ALA A 215 -24.04 11.98 -16.71
C ALA A 215 -25.20 11.78 -15.73
N ASP A 216 -25.40 12.74 -14.86
CA ASP A 216 -26.58 12.79 -14.01
C ASP A 216 -27.83 13.12 -14.84
N ASP A 217 -28.96 12.61 -14.42
CA ASP A 217 -30.27 12.89 -14.97
C ASP A 217 -31.01 13.98 -14.18
N ASP A 218 -30.54 14.31 -12.95
CA ASP A 218 -31.18 15.20 -11.97
C ASP A 218 -30.09 16.03 -11.27
N ASP A 219 -29.50 16.97 -12.02
CA ASP A 219 -28.28 17.71 -11.72
C ASP A 219 -28.29 18.48 -10.39
N ASP A 220 -29.43 18.70 -9.76
CA ASP A 220 -29.55 19.40 -8.48
C ASP A 220 -30.24 18.57 -7.36
N ASN A 221 -30.56 17.30 -7.67
CA ASN A 221 -31.17 16.33 -6.76
C ASN A 221 -32.50 16.80 -6.14
N ASP A 222 -33.31 17.54 -6.88
CA ASP A 222 -34.63 18.00 -6.41
C ASP A 222 -35.76 17.00 -6.71
N GLY A 223 -35.47 15.96 -7.49
CA GLY A 223 -36.36 14.87 -7.85
C GLY A 223 -37.02 15.03 -9.23
N TYR A 224 -36.63 16.05 -9.98
CA TYR A 224 -37.04 16.25 -11.36
C TYR A 224 -35.82 16.10 -12.29
N HIS A 225 -36.00 15.35 -13.38
CA HIS A 225 -34.94 15.17 -14.36
C HIS A 225 -34.63 16.43 -15.13
N TYR A 226 -33.36 16.68 -15.44
CA TYR A 226 -32.87 17.81 -16.25
C TYR A 226 -33.78 18.13 -17.47
N THR A 227 -34.13 17.10 -18.24
CA THR A 227 -34.98 17.29 -19.46
C THR A 227 -36.38 17.72 -19.11
N MET A 228 -36.96 17.31 -18.01
CA MET A 228 -38.29 17.72 -17.56
C MET A 228 -38.29 19.20 -17.14
N GLU A 229 -37.26 19.60 -16.44
CA GLU A 229 -37.11 20.95 -15.96
C GLU A 229 -36.91 21.94 -17.12
N VAL A 230 -36.03 21.60 -18.05
CA VAL A 230 -35.85 22.39 -19.28
C VAL A 230 -37.18 22.56 -20.06
N ASP A 231 -37.96 21.49 -20.20
CA ASP A 231 -39.27 21.51 -20.89
C ASP A 231 -40.30 22.36 -20.12
N CYS A 232 -40.24 22.36 -18.79
CA CYS A 232 -41.13 23.11 -17.90
C CYS A 232 -40.62 24.52 -17.57
N GLN A 233 -39.44 24.90 -18.05
CA GLN A 233 -38.80 26.20 -17.84
C GLN A 233 -38.43 26.47 -16.37
N SER A 234 -38.17 25.43 -15.57
CA SER A 234 -37.42 25.53 -14.32
C SER A 234 -35.91 25.53 -14.58
N ASP A 235 -35.11 25.72 -13.54
CA ASP A 235 -33.64 25.77 -13.62
C ASP A 235 -33.07 24.44 -13.13
N PRO A 236 -32.52 23.57 -14.00
CA PRO A 236 -32.06 22.23 -13.62
C PRO A 236 -30.81 22.21 -12.73
N LEU A 237 -30.23 23.36 -12.44
CA LEU A 237 -29.06 23.48 -11.56
C LEU A 237 -29.41 24.16 -10.21
N ASN A 238 -30.71 24.24 -9.88
CA ASN A 238 -31.18 24.93 -8.69
C ASN A 238 -32.37 24.21 -8.03
N ALA A 239 -32.08 23.34 -7.07
CA ALA A 239 -33.07 22.55 -6.31
C ALA A 239 -34.23 23.32 -5.65
N THR A 240 -34.28 24.63 -5.79
CA THR A 240 -35.42 25.46 -5.36
C THR A 240 -36.28 25.96 -6.50
N SER A 241 -35.88 25.68 -7.73
CA SER A 241 -36.57 26.08 -8.98
C SER A 241 -37.41 24.91 -9.52
N LEU A 242 -38.41 24.51 -8.80
CA LEU A 242 -39.26 23.37 -9.20
C LEU A 242 -40.09 23.66 -10.45
N PRO A 243 -40.32 22.65 -11.31
CA PRO A 243 -41.25 22.76 -12.42
C PRO A 243 -42.64 23.19 -11.96
N ASP A 244 -43.23 24.13 -12.66
CA ASP A 244 -44.62 24.53 -12.38
C ASP A 244 -45.58 23.34 -12.61
N ASP A 245 -46.42 23.06 -11.64
CA ASP A 245 -47.53 22.11 -11.77
C ASP A 245 -48.54 22.61 -12.78
N MET A 246 -48.36 22.17 -14.04
CA MET A 246 -49.15 22.69 -15.19
C MET A 246 -50.59 22.20 -15.23
N ASP A 247 -50.97 21.18 -14.46
CA ASP A 247 -52.31 20.61 -14.40
C ASP A 247 -53.05 20.90 -13.09
N GLY A 248 -52.34 21.28 -12.01
CA GLY A 248 -52.90 21.88 -10.80
C GLY A 248 -53.68 20.92 -9.93
N ASP A 249 -53.39 19.59 -9.94
CA ASP A 249 -54.08 18.54 -9.17
C ASP A 249 -53.30 17.99 -7.95
#